data_2385898c905672442740ec77562b6bbd
#
_entry.id   2385898c905672442740ec77562b6bbd
#
_cell.length_a   1.000
_cell.length_b   1.000
_cell.length_c   1.000
_cell.angle_alpha   90.00
_cell.angle_beta   90.00
_cell.angle_gamma   90.00
#
_symmetry.space_group_name_H-M   'P 1'
#
loop_
_entity.id
_entity.type
_entity.pdbx_description
1 polymer ?
#
loop_
_entity_poly.entity_id
_entity_poly.type
_entity_poly.pdbx_seq_one_letter_code
_entity_poly.pdbx_strand_id
1 'polypeptide(L)'
;MDAQLASYATVRQLEYLEATEKHGSQRAAAKALGVDESTIRRSLDKLKAAAAIKGYSPEHEMTRTVPDGFKVQGVSSLYVDGKLSSQWVKATVDQERQAELMKAAMEALAEDVRGLAPIAPAPDSVSADLLTVIPMGDPHFGMYSWAREAGDDFDTEKARALTLGAVDRLLSVTPPSDTCVILPLGDVFHANDQTNQTPAHKHQLDVDSRFVRVLQVGIQAYRQAILRALERHKRVIVKFVAGNHDPQAVWALAFSIAAYFDNEPRVTVDLEPSKFWFLHFGKVLIGATHGDTVKPEALEGVMAADKPQEWGQSKHRYWYTGHIHSSNKKEFRGCVWESFRTLAARDAYAAGHGYRAGRDMLAIIHHREHGEIERHRCDVGML
;
A
#
# COMPACT_ATOMS: atom_id res chain seq x y z
N MET A 1 -9.61 19.35 -39.32
CA MET A 1 -8.94 18.42 -38.34
C MET A 1 -9.98 17.96 -37.33
N ASP A 2 -10.03 16.67 -37.07
CA ASP A 2 -10.88 16.10 -36.04
C ASP A 2 -10.30 16.45 -34.63
N ALA A 3 -10.96 17.45 -34.00
CA ALA A 3 -10.50 18.01 -32.71
C ALA A 3 -10.47 16.95 -31.57
N GLN A 4 -11.39 15.99 -31.63
CA GLN A 4 -11.45 14.93 -30.60
C GLN A 4 -10.34 13.89 -30.82
N LEU A 5 -10.06 13.52 -32.06
CA LEU A 5 -8.90 12.67 -32.37
C LEU A 5 -7.58 13.37 -32.01
N ALA A 6 -7.48 14.66 -32.26
CA ALA A 6 -6.31 15.48 -31.93
C ALA A 6 -6.03 15.52 -30.42
N SER A 7 -7.05 15.44 -29.56
CA SER A 7 -6.87 15.42 -28.09
C SER A 7 -6.15 14.18 -27.56
N TYR A 8 -6.06 13.09 -28.35
CA TYR A 8 -5.31 11.88 -28.00
C TYR A 8 -3.90 11.85 -28.59
N ALA A 9 -3.55 12.86 -29.41
CA ALA A 9 -2.30 12.87 -30.16
C ALA A 9 -1.11 13.33 -29.30
N THR A 10 0.01 12.65 -29.46
CA THR A 10 1.30 13.20 -29.04
C THR A 10 1.66 14.40 -29.91
N VAL A 11 2.59 15.26 -29.46
CA VAL A 11 3.06 16.42 -30.22
C VAL A 11 3.43 16.06 -31.66
N ARG A 12 4.14 14.93 -31.84
CA ARG A 12 4.54 14.44 -33.18
C ARG A 12 3.36 13.92 -34.00
N GLN A 13 2.38 13.31 -33.38
CA GLN A 13 1.18 12.83 -34.06
C GLN A 13 0.29 14.00 -34.47
N LEU A 14 0.22 15.05 -33.68
CA LEU A 14 -0.49 16.28 -34.00
C LEU A 14 0.12 16.95 -35.24
N GLU A 15 1.45 17.07 -35.31
CA GLU A 15 2.19 17.55 -36.47
C GLU A 15 1.85 16.76 -37.74
N TYR A 16 1.75 15.44 -37.64
CA TYR A 16 1.38 14.57 -38.77
C TYR A 16 -0.10 14.76 -39.22
N LEU A 17 -1.01 14.94 -38.25
CA LEU A 17 -2.42 15.26 -38.55
C LEU A 17 -2.53 16.59 -39.28
N GLU A 18 -1.92 17.64 -38.74
CA GLU A 18 -1.92 18.99 -39.32
C GLU A 18 -1.31 19.02 -40.73
N ALA A 19 -0.17 18.37 -40.89
CA ALA A 19 0.48 18.26 -42.17
C ALA A 19 -0.37 17.48 -43.20
N THR A 20 -1.03 16.40 -42.78
CA THR A 20 -1.89 15.59 -43.62
C THR A 20 -3.11 16.40 -44.11
N GLU A 21 -3.71 17.16 -43.20
CA GLU A 21 -4.83 18.05 -43.56
C GLU A 21 -4.39 19.19 -44.51
N LYS A 22 -3.27 19.85 -44.18
CA LYS A 22 -2.72 20.97 -44.94
C LYS A 22 -2.35 20.58 -46.39
N HIS A 23 -1.78 19.38 -46.56
CA HIS A 23 -1.28 18.89 -47.85
C HIS A 23 -2.24 17.92 -48.57
N GLY A 24 -3.39 17.60 -47.96
CA GLY A 24 -4.46 16.80 -48.54
C GLY A 24 -4.18 15.29 -48.63
N SER A 25 -2.98 14.81 -48.28
CA SER A 25 -2.67 13.38 -48.20
C SER A 25 -1.45 13.08 -47.35
N GLN A 26 -1.39 11.87 -46.81
CA GLN A 26 -0.22 11.40 -45.99
C GLN A 26 1.07 11.39 -46.82
N ARG A 27 1.00 11.06 -48.12
CA ARG A 27 2.14 11.09 -49.04
C ARG A 27 2.69 12.50 -49.24
N ALA A 28 1.81 13.47 -49.43
CA ALA A 28 2.21 14.87 -49.60
C ALA A 28 2.76 15.45 -48.27
N ALA A 29 2.14 15.13 -47.16
CA ALA A 29 2.64 15.48 -45.83
C ALA A 29 4.02 14.89 -45.54
N ALA A 30 4.24 13.62 -45.86
CA ALA A 30 5.54 12.94 -45.70
C ALA A 30 6.65 13.65 -46.50
N LYS A 31 6.36 14.02 -47.76
CA LYS A 31 7.29 14.79 -48.57
C LYS A 31 7.61 16.16 -47.99
N ALA A 32 6.59 16.85 -47.44
CA ALA A 32 6.78 18.17 -46.82
C ALA A 32 7.57 18.12 -45.53
N LEU A 33 7.41 17.06 -44.76
CA LEU A 33 8.10 16.86 -43.47
C LEU A 33 9.45 16.10 -43.57
N GLY A 34 9.82 15.64 -44.77
CA GLY A 34 11.06 14.89 -45.01
C GLY A 34 11.10 13.53 -44.34
N VAL A 35 9.94 12.86 -44.24
CA VAL A 35 9.81 11.51 -43.62
C VAL A 35 9.16 10.53 -44.62
N ASP A 36 9.25 9.23 -44.34
CA ASP A 36 8.55 8.21 -45.12
C ASP A 36 7.03 8.25 -44.88
N GLU A 37 6.24 8.03 -45.93
CA GLU A 37 4.79 7.91 -45.84
C GLU A 37 4.34 6.85 -44.85
N SER A 38 5.09 5.71 -44.82
CA SER A 38 4.85 4.61 -43.85
C SER A 38 5.01 5.04 -42.40
N THR A 39 5.86 6.02 -42.11
CA THR A 39 6.06 6.57 -40.76
C THR A 39 4.84 7.34 -40.30
N ILE A 40 4.30 8.24 -41.17
CA ILE A 40 3.06 8.98 -40.85
C ILE A 40 1.89 8.00 -40.69
N ARG A 41 1.71 7.07 -41.63
CA ARG A 41 0.63 6.08 -41.58
C ARG A 41 0.66 5.30 -40.27
N ARG A 42 1.77 4.65 -39.90
CA ARG A 42 1.90 3.87 -38.66
C ARG A 42 1.66 4.72 -37.42
N SER A 43 2.08 5.98 -37.45
CA SER A 43 1.89 6.89 -36.31
C SER A 43 0.42 7.27 -36.12
N LEU A 44 -0.29 7.56 -37.23
CA LEU A 44 -1.71 7.86 -37.19
C LEU A 44 -2.58 6.63 -36.88
N ASP A 45 -2.18 5.44 -37.37
CA ASP A 45 -2.85 4.18 -37.01
C ASP A 45 -2.74 3.90 -35.50
N LYS A 46 -1.57 4.15 -34.89
CA LYS A 46 -1.38 4.07 -33.43
C LYS A 46 -2.25 5.08 -32.68
N LEU A 47 -2.37 6.30 -33.19
CA LEU A 47 -3.24 7.31 -32.60
C LEU A 47 -4.71 6.88 -32.66
N LYS A 48 -5.19 6.39 -33.80
CA LYS A 48 -6.56 5.89 -33.95
C LYS A 48 -6.83 4.71 -33.00
N ALA A 49 -5.87 3.78 -32.88
CA ALA A 49 -5.98 2.66 -31.95
C ALA A 49 -6.05 3.13 -30.48
N ALA A 50 -5.25 4.11 -30.10
CA ALA A 50 -5.28 4.70 -28.76
C ALA A 50 -6.62 5.40 -28.46
N ALA A 51 -7.16 6.16 -29.42
CA ALA A 51 -8.47 6.80 -29.32
C ALA A 51 -9.61 5.77 -29.22
N ALA A 52 -9.56 4.69 -30.01
CA ALA A 52 -10.56 3.61 -29.99
C ALA A 52 -10.61 2.90 -28.62
N ILE A 53 -9.47 2.71 -27.97
CA ILE A 53 -9.40 2.15 -26.60
C ILE A 53 -10.12 3.06 -25.60
N LYS A 54 -10.14 4.36 -25.84
CA LYS A 54 -10.87 5.35 -25.03
C LYS A 54 -12.32 5.59 -25.51
N GLY A 55 -12.80 4.80 -26.47
CA GLY A 55 -14.17 4.85 -26.97
C GLY A 55 -14.39 5.82 -28.13
N TYR A 56 -13.33 6.32 -28.76
CA TYR A 56 -13.42 7.21 -29.90
C TYR A 56 -12.89 6.57 -31.19
N SER A 57 -13.82 6.14 -32.06
CA SER A 57 -13.53 5.59 -33.39
C SER A 57 -14.70 5.89 -34.32
N PRO A 58 -14.74 7.09 -34.93
CA PRO A 58 -15.85 7.52 -35.80
C PRO A 58 -16.10 6.58 -36.98
N GLU A 59 -15.05 5.92 -37.47
CA GLU A 59 -15.13 4.92 -38.56
C GLU A 59 -16.01 3.71 -38.19
N HIS A 60 -16.20 3.49 -36.86
CA HIS A 60 -17.05 2.44 -36.30
C HIS A 60 -18.22 3.01 -35.50
N GLU A 61 -18.59 4.25 -35.80
CA GLU A 61 -19.70 4.99 -35.16
C GLU A 61 -19.55 5.15 -33.65
N MET A 62 -18.33 4.99 -33.12
CA MET A 62 -17.97 5.21 -31.71
C MET A 62 -17.55 6.66 -31.52
N THR A 63 -18.46 7.49 -30.99
CA THR A 63 -18.20 8.91 -30.76
C THR A 63 -18.27 9.31 -29.26
N ARG A 64 -18.57 8.37 -28.40
CA ARG A 64 -18.67 8.60 -26.94
C ARG A 64 -17.51 7.97 -26.25
N THR A 65 -16.73 8.77 -25.54
CA THR A 65 -15.58 8.31 -24.75
C THR A 65 -16.03 7.60 -23.49
N VAL A 66 -15.25 6.62 -23.04
CA VAL A 66 -15.39 6.03 -21.70
C VAL A 66 -14.77 6.97 -20.66
N PRO A 67 -15.26 6.96 -19.40
CA PRO A 67 -14.66 7.75 -18.32
C PRO A 67 -13.17 7.50 -18.14
N ASP A 68 -12.43 8.51 -17.65
CA ASP A 68 -11.02 8.34 -17.32
C ASP A 68 -10.84 7.24 -16.24
N GLY A 69 -9.79 6.44 -16.35
CA GLY A 69 -9.60 5.23 -15.54
C GLY A 69 -10.27 3.98 -16.11
N PHE A 70 -10.95 4.08 -17.26
CA PHE A 70 -11.54 2.94 -17.96
C PHE A 70 -11.05 2.85 -19.42
N LYS A 71 -11.09 1.64 -19.97
CA LYS A 71 -10.80 1.35 -21.38
C LYS A 71 -11.87 0.46 -21.99
N VAL A 72 -12.10 0.61 -23.30
CA VAL A 72 -13.04 -0.24 -24.04
C VAL A 72 -12.52 -1.68 -24.05
N GLN A 73 -13.35 -2.60 -23.61
CA GLN A 73 -13.11 -4.05 -23.69
C GLN A 73 -13.73 -4.68 -24.93
N GLY A 74 -14.83 -4.12 -25.38
CA GLY A 74 -15.51 -4.62 -26.56
C GLY A 74 -16.71 -3.74 -26.94
N VAL A 75 -17.13 -3.84 -28.18
CA VAL A 75 -18.28 -3.12 -28.73
C VAL A 75 -19.19 -4.10 -29.44
N SER A 76 -20.49 -3.92 -29.25
CA SER A 76 -21.53 -4.67 -29.96
C SER A 76 -22.48 -3.67 -30.59
N SER A 77 -22.64 -3.73 -31.91
CA SER A 77 -23.50 -2.78 -32.68
C SER A 77 -24.60 -3.57 -33.36
N LEU A 78 -25.83 -3.05 -33.25
CA LEU A 78 -27.00 -3.53 -33.97
C LEU A 78 -27.35 -2.58 -35.08
N TYR A 79 -27.39 -3.08 -36.32
CA TYR A 79 -27.81 -2.33 -37.50
C TYR A 79 -29.19 -2.80 -37.95
N VAL A 80 -30.06 -1.87 -38.27
CA VAL A 80 -31.36 -2.10 -38.85
C VAL A 80 -31.44 -1.26 -40.13
N ASP A 81 -31.74 -1.88 -41.24
CA ASP A 81 -31.78 -1.24 -42.57
C ASP A 81 -30.50 -0.45 -42.92
N GLY A 82 -29.32 -1.00 -42.53
CA GLY A 82 -28.01 -0.41 -42.78
C GLY A 82 -27.68 0.80 -41.90
N LYS A 83 -28.50 1.14 -40.91
CA LYS A 83 -28.27 2.21 -39.94
C LYS A 83 -28.02 1.65 -38.56
N LEU A 84 -27.10 2.27 -37.81
CA LEU A 84 -26.87 1.93 -36.44
C LEU A 84 -28.12 2.19 -35.60
N SER A 85 -28.72 1.13 -35.06
CA SER A 85 -29.90 1.21 -34.19
C SER A 85 -29.49 1.29 -32.70
N SER A 86 -28.56 0.48 -32.30
CA SER A 86 -28.05 0.45 -30.92
C SER A 86 -26.58 0.04 -30.88
N GLN A 87 -25.82 0.59 -29.95
CA GLN A 87 -24.44 0.22 -29.71
C GLN A 87 -24.19 0.09 -28.20
N TRP A 88 -23.65 -1.04 -27.80
CA TRP A 88 -23.21 -1.29 -26.43
C TRP A 88 -21.69 -1.28 -26.38
N VAL A 89 -21.12 -0.33 -25.63
CA VAL A 89 -19.69 -0.27 -25.36
C VAL A 89 -19.43 -0.85 -23.99
N LYS A 90 -18.76 -1.99 -23.95
CA LYS A 90 -18.29 -2.60 -22.70
C LYS A 90 -16.96 -2.00 -22.33
N ALA A 91 -16.88 -1.39 -21.14
CA ALA A 91 -15.64 -0.86 -20.58
C ALA A 91 -15.14 -1.73 -19.44
N THR A 92 -13.84 -1.79 -19.27
CA THR A 92 -13.16 -2.39 -18.12
C THR A 92 -12.24 -1.36 -17.48
N VAL A 93 -11.86 -1.62 -16.24
CA VAL A 93 -10.91 -0.76 -15.50
C VAL A 93 -9.56 -0.78 -16.21
N ASP A 94 -9.01 0.41 -16.43
CA ASP A 94 -7.65 0.61 -16.89
C ASP A 94 -6.74 0.71 -15.63
N GLN A 95 -6.21 -0.42 -15.20
CA GLN A 95 -5.48 -0.52 -13.93
C GLN A 95 -4.25 0.40 -13.87
N GLU A 96 -3.54 0.57 -15.00
CA GLU A 96 -2.37 1.46 -15.06
C GLU A 96 -2.81 2.92 -14.86
N ARG A 97 -3.86 3.34 -15.59
CA ARG A 97 -4.39 4.70 -15.47
C ARG A 97 -4.99 4.97 -14.10
N GLN A 98 -5.67 4.01 -13.50
CA GLN A 98 -6.19 4.14 -12.13
C GLN A 98 -5.08 4.26 -11.09
N ALA A 99 -3.99 3.50 -11.27
CA ALA A 99 -2.82 3.62 -10.40
C ALA A 99 -2.15 5.00 -10.51
N GLU A 100 -2.04 5.55 -11.73
CA GLU A 100 -1.53 6.92 -11.95
C GLU A 100 -2.43 7.97 -11.30
N LEU A 101 -3.75 7.87 -11.48
CA LEU A 101 -4.72 8.81 -10.87
C LEU A 101 -4.68 8.73 -9.34
N MET A 102 -4.58 7.52 -8.79
CA MET A 102 -4.45 7.31 -7.35
C MET A 102 -3.14 7.93 -6.83
N LYS A 103 -2.02 7.69 -7.51
CA LYS A 103 -0.72 8.27 -7.15
C LYS A 103 -0.78 9.80 -7.17
N ALA A 104 -1.31 10.41 -8.22
CA ALA A 104 -1.45 11.86 -8.32
C ALA A 104 -2.35 12.44 -7.22
N ALA A 105 -3.46 11.76 -6.88
CA ALA A 105 -4.32 12.16 -5.78
C ALA A 105 -3.62 12.03 -4.42
N MET A 106 -2.83 10.99 -4.20
CA MET A 106 -2.03 10.80 -3.00
C MET A 106 -0.95 11.89 -2.85
N GLU A 107 -0.25 12.23 -3.93
CA GLU A 107 0.75 13.29 -3.95
C GLU A 107 0.13 14.65 -3.64
N ALA A 108 -1.04 14.96 -4.20
CA ALA A 108 -1.76 16.20 -3.89
C ALA A 108 -2.23 16.26 -2.44
N LEU A 109 -2.77 15.16 -1.90
CA LEU A 109 -3.17 15.09 -0.48
C LEU A 109 -1.97 15.17 0.46
N ALA A 110 -0.82 14.60 0.06
CA ALA A 110 0.41 14.67 0.83
C ALA A 110 0.96 16.09 0.90
N GLU A 111 0.83 16.87 -0.18
CA GLU A 111 1.30 18.27 -0.22
C GLU A 111 0.57 19.16 0.79
N ASP A 112 -0.75 19.01 0.92
CA ASP A 112 -1.57 19.77 1.88
C ASP A 112 -1.20 19.52 3.34
N VAL A 113 -0.52 18.41 3.66
CA VAL A 113 -0.12 18.04 5.01
C VAL A 113 1.38 18.04 5.22
N ARG A 114 2.17 18.46 4.23
CA ARG A 114 3.63 18.44 4.26
C ARG A 114 4.17 19.30 5.40
N GLY A 115 5.01 18.71 6.25
CA GLY A 115 5.68 19.39 7.34
C GLY A 115 4.76 19.93 8.43
N LEU A 116 3.54 19.41 8.57
CA LEU A 116 2.61 19.85 9.62
C LEU A 116 2.81 19.16 10.97
N ALA A 117 3.73 18.21 11.06
CA ALA A 117 4.02 17.55 12.34
C ALA A 117 4.58 18.57 13.35
N PRO A 118 4.10 18.56 14.61
CA PRO A 118 4.76 19.33 15.65
C PRO A 118 6.14 18.74 15.90
N ILE A 119 7.14 19.63 16.09
CA ILE A 119 8.48 19.18 16.53
C ILE A 119 8.35 18.76 17.99
N ALA A 120 8.43 17.44 18.23
CA ALA A 120 8.34 16.90 19.57
C ALA A 120 9.65 17.14 20.36
N PRO A 121 9.59 17.43 21.68
CA PRO A 121 10.80 17.50 22.50
C PRO A 121 11.50 16.13 22.50
N ALA A 122 12.83 16.14 22.42
CA ALA A 122 13.60 14.91 22.54
C ALA A 122 13.58 14.41 23.99
N PRO A 123 13.58 13.10 24.23
CA PRO A 123 13.71 12.58 25.60
C PRO A 123 15.07 12.95 26.19
N ASP A 124 15.10 13.23 27.51
CA ASP A 124 16.31 13.65 28.23
C ASP A 124 17.43 12.60 28.19
N SER A 125 17.06 11.32 28.20
CA SER A 125 18.00 10.20 28.14
C SER A 125 17.42 9.01 27.43
N VAL A 126 18.26 8.30 26.68
CA VAL A 126 17.92 7.03 26.01
C VAL A 126 19.09 6.08 26.08
N SER A 127 18.83 4.78 26.05
CA SER A 127 19.89 3.79 25.89
C SER A 127 20.30 3.69 24.41
N ALA A 128 21.55 4.03 24.11
CA ALA A 128 22.11 3.96 22.76
C ALA A 128 22.26 2.54 22.22
N ASP A 129 22.30 1.55 23.11
CA ASP A 129 22.49 0.15 22.77
C ASP A 129 21.17 -0.61 22.58
N LEU A 130 20.04 0.08 22.73
CA LEU A 130 18.71 -0.51 22.60
C LEU A 130 17.96 -0.05 21.35
N LEU A 131 17.26 -1.00 20.75
CA LEU A 131 16.29 -0.85 19.69
C LEU A 131 14.96 -1.43 20.17
N THR A 132 13.91 -0.62 20.17
CA THR A 132 12.55 -1.08 20.44
C THR A 132 11.83 -1.32 19.11
N VAL A 133 11.28 -2.50 18.91
CA VAL A 133 10.45 -2.83 17.73
C VAL A 133 9.03 -3.11 18.20
N ILE A 134 8.05 -2.46 17.59
CA ILE A 134 6.62 -2.68 17.82
C ILE A 134 6.03 -3.28 16.53
N PRO A 135 6.08 -4.62 16.38
CA PRO A 135 5.44 -5.31 15.28
C PRO A 135 3.92 -5.28 15.47
N MET A 136 3.19 -4.76 14.50
CA MET A 136 1.74 -4.65 14.51
C MET A 136 1.16 -5.61 13.47
N GLY A 137 0.64 -6.75 13.92
CA GLY A 137 0.00 -7.72 13.04
C GLY A 137 -1.40 -7.27 12.65
N ASP A 138 -1.64 -7.14 11.38
CA ASP A 138 -2.94 -7.08 10.72
C ASP A 138 -4.00 -6.20 11.43
N PRO A 139 -3.83 -4.88 11.48
CA PRO A 139 -4.73 -3.98 12.22
C PRO A 139 -6.16 -3.94 11.68
N HIS A 140 -6.36 -4.21 10.38
CA HIS A 140 -7.65 -4.28 9.70
C HIS A 140 -8.58 -3.10 9.96
N PHE A 141 -8.07 -1.86 9.87
CA PHE A 141 -8.93 -0.68 9.91
C PHE A 141 -10.01 -0.79 8.84
N GLY A 142 -11.26 -0.54 9.24
CA GLY A 142 -12.43 -0.65 8.36
C GLY A 142 -13.11 -2.01 8.38
N MET A 143 -12.60 -3.00 9.09
CA MET A 143 -13.31 -4.27 9.29
C MET A 143 -14.52 -4.07 10.20
N TYR A 144 -15.64 -4.73 9.85
CA TYR A 144 -16.81 -4.85 10.67
C TYR A 144 -16.91 -6.25 11.29
N SER A 145 -17.25 -6.32 12.56
CA SER A 145 -17.58 -7.59 13.23
C SER A 145 -18.74 -7.38 14.19
N TRP A 146 -19.65 -8.34 14.24
CA TRP A 146 -20.80 -8.33 15.13
C TRP A 146 -20.66 -9.39 16.22
N ALA A 147 -20.75 -8.98 17.47
CA ALA A 147 -20.51 -9.85 18.63
C ALA A 147 -21.37 -11.11 18.67
N ARG A 148 -22.64 -11.04 18.20
CA ARG A 148 -23.53 -12.22 18.17
C ARG A 148 -23.08 -13.29 17.19
N GLU A 149 -22.32 -12.94 16.16
CA GLU A 149 -21.82 -13.86 15.14
C GLU A 149 -20.35 -14.26 15.42
N ALA A 150 -19.51 -13.29 15.73
CA ALA A 150 -18.07 -13.47 15.80
C ALA A 150 -17.49 -13.45 17.23
N GLY A 151 -18.32 -13.12 18.22
CA GLY A 151 -17.93 -13.07 19.64
C GLY A 151 -17.55 -11.69 20.16
N ASP A 152 -17.09 -10.79 19.29
CA ASP A 152 -16.74 -9.41 19.63
C ASP A 152 -17.25 -8.43 18.56
N ASP A 153 -17.72 -7.26 18.98
CA ASP A 153 -17.96 -6.16 18.05
C ASP A 153 -16.66 -5.48 17.68
N PHE A 154 -16.47 -5.16 16.39
CA PHE A 154 -15.33 -4.43 15.90
C PHE A 154 -15.73 -3.47 14.78
N ASP A 155 -15.11 -2.30 14.80
CA ASP A 155 -15.33 -1.21 13.85
C ASP A 155 -14.05 -0.35 13.74
N THR A 156 -14.07 0.65 12.87
CA THR A 156 -12.93 1.54 12.61
C THR A 156 -12.49 2.31 13.85
N GLU A 157 -13.43 2.74 14.72
CA GLU A 157 -13.09 3.47 15.95
C GLU A 157 -12.48 2.56 17.01
N LYS A 158 -12.96 1.34 17.13
CA LYS A 158 -12.35 0.32 18.00
C LYS A 158 -10.95 -0.05 17.51
N ALA A 159 -10.74 -0.21 16.20
CA ALA A 159 -9.41 -0.42 15.64
C ALA A 159 -8.43 0.70 16.05
N ARG A 160 -8.88 1.97 15.95
CA ARG A 160 -8.09 3.12 16.38
C ARG A 160 -7.82 3.10 17.88
N ALA A 161 -8.83 2.89 18.69
CA ALA A 161 -8.71 2.92 20.14
C ALA A 161 -7.76 1.83 20.65
N LEU A 162 -7.91 0.59 20.16
CA LEU A 162 -7.07 -0.54 20.53
C LEU A 162 -5.63 -0.33 20.07
N THR A 163 -5.42 0.14 18.84
CA THR A 163 -4.06 0.41 18.32
C THR A 163 -3.35 1.45 19.18
N LEU A 164 -3.99 2.58 19.46
CA LEU A 164 -3.39 3.65 20.27
C LEU A 164 -3.23 3.25 21.73
N GLY A 165 -4.21 2.60 22.33
CA GLY A 165 -4.12 2.10 23.69
C GLY A 165 -2.98 1.09 23.88
N ALA A 166 -2.80 0.16 22.93
CA ALA A 166 -1.71 -0.80 22.96
C ALA A 166 -0.35 -0.11 22.81
N VAL A 167 -0.22 0.85 21.88
CA VAL A 167 1.02 1.64 21.72
C VAL A 167 1.35 2.39 23.01
N ASP A 168 0.37 3.10 23.60
CA ASP A 168 0.57 3.83 24.86
C ASP A 168 1.05 2.93 25.98
N ARG A 169 0.36 1.80 26.15
CA ARG A 169 0.72 0.85 27.21
C ARG A 169 2.13 0.28 26.97
N LEU A 170 2.45 -0.12 25.77
CA LEU A 170 3.77 -0.68 25.45
C LEU A 170 4.88 0.37 25.63
N LEU A 171 4.67 1.58 25.14
CA LEU A 171 5.64 2.67 25.33
C LEU A 171 5.82 3.06 26.81
N SER A 172 4.79 2.91 27.64
CA SER A 172 4.88 3.26 29.07
C SER A 172 5.75 2.29 29.86
N VAL A 173 5.87 1.03 29.42
CA VAL A 173 6.60 -0.03 30.13
C VAL A 173 7.95 -0.40 29.52
N THR A 174 8.20 0.00 28.26
CA THR A 174 9.48 -0.25 27.57
C THR A 174 10.53 0.79 27.97
N PRO A 175 11.83 0.40 28.04
CA PRO A 175 12.90 1.35 28.29
C PRO A 175 13.04 2.33 27.11
N PRO A 176 13.35 3.62 27.36
CA PRO A 176 13.69 4.55 26.31
C PRO A 176 14.91 4.07 25.52
N SER A 177 14.80 3.96 24.21
CA SER A 177 15.87 3.49 23.31
C SER A 177 16.26 4.56 22.31
N ASP A 178 17.47 4.43 21.74
CA ASP A 178 17.92 5.32 20.65
C ASP A 178 16.95 5.27 19.47
N THR A 179 16.47 4.10 19.12
CA THR A 179 15.56 3.93 17.98
C THR A 179 14.35 3.10 18.39
N CYS A 180 13.16 3.57 17.97
CA CYS A 180 11.93 2.78 17.98
C CYS A 180 11.50 2.51 16.53
N VAL A 181 11.07 1.28 16.25
CA VAL A 181 10.49 0.90 14.95
C VAL A 181 9.01 0.63 15.15
N ILE A 182 8.18 1.42 14.47
CA ILE A 182 6.74 1.14 14.29
C ILE A 182 6.60 0.34 13.01
N LEU A 183 6.20 -0.92 13.14
CA LEU A 183 6.27 -1.91 12.07
C LEU A 183 4.91 -2.60 11.83
N PRO A 184 3.96 -1.95 11.16
CA PRO A 184 2.79 -2.64 10.62
C PRO A 184 3.18 -3.70 9.61
N LEU A 185 2.77 -4.95 9.87
CA LEU A 185 3.17 -6.14 9.13
C LEU A 185 2.24 -6.49 7.96
N GLY A 186 1.53 -5.52 7.43
CA GLY A 186 0.56 -5.66 6.35
C GLY A 186 -0.87 -5.66 6.85
N ASP A 187 -1.82 -5.64 5.92
CA ASP A 187 -3.25 -5.62 6.18
C ASP A 187 -3.65 -4.56 7.21
N VAL A 188 -3.03 -3.36 7.09
CA VAL A 188 -3.39 -2.20 7.91
C VAL A 188 -4.86 -1.84 7.67
N PHE A 189 -5.26 -1.86 6.40
CA PHE A 189 -6.65 -1.65 5.99
C PHE A 189 -7.30 -2.98 5.59
N HIS A 190 -8.54 -3.17 6.01
CA HIS A 190 -9.30 -4.37 5.70
C HIS A 190 -9.66 -4.49 4.22
N ALA A 191 -9.85 -3.36 3.53
CA ALA A 191 -10.12 -3.31 2.09
C ALA A 191 -9.12 -2.37 1.38
N ASN A 192 -8.78 -2.69 0.13
CA ASN A 192 -7.87 -1.89 -0.69
C ASN A 192 -8.54 -0.68 -1.33
N ASP A 193 -9.85 -0.76 -1.52
CA ASP A 193 -10.66 0.24 -2.22
C ASP A 193 -12.16 0.13 -1.86
N GLN A 194 -12.99 0.89 -2.55
CA GLN A 194 -14.44 0.93 -2.33
C GLN A 194 -15.21 -0.32 -2.79
N THR A 195 -14.55 -1.27 -3.46
CA THR A 195 -15.22 -2.51 -3.89
C THR A 195 -15.50 -3.45 -2.74
N ASN A 196 -14.82 -3.26 -1.60
CA ASN A 196 -14.91 -4.08 -0.41
C ASN A 196 -14.66 -5.57 -0.71
N GLN A 197 -13.64 -5.83 -1.53
CA GLN A 197 -13.23 -7.17 -1.93
C GLN A 197 -11.72 -7.33 -1.78
N THR A 198 -11.29 -8.55 -1.47
CA THR A 198 -9.86 -8.86 -1.50
C THR A 198 -9.32 -8.70 -2.92
N PRO A 199 -8.17 -8.03 -3.12
CA PRO A 199 -7.65 -7.74 -4.45
C PRO A 199 -7.43 -8.98 -5.34
N ALA A 200 -6.86 -10.06 -4.77
CA ALA A 200 -6.48 -11.25 -5.52
C ALA A 200 -7.67 -12.18 -5.82
N HIS A 201 -8.48 -12.49 -4.80
CA HIS A 201 -9.51 -13.53 -4.90
C HIS A 201 -10.93 -13.00 -4.97
N LYS A 202 -11.13 -11.68 -4.85
CA LYS A 202 -12.44 -11.03 -4.91
C LYS A 202 -13.44 -11.54 -3.87
N HIS A 203 -12.93 -12.02 -2.73
CA HIS A 203 -13.79 -12.35 -1.59
C HIS A 203 -14.44 -11.08 -1.06
N GLN A 204 -15.74 -11.12 -0.82
CA GLN A 204 -16.47 -10.00 -0.23
C GLN A 204 -16.04 -9.82 1.23
N LEU A 205 -15.83 -8.57 1.61
CA LEU A 205 -15.38 -8.18 2.94
C LEU A 205 -16.50 -7.44 3.68
N ASP A 206 -16.65 -7.73 4.96
CA ASP A 206 -17.53 -6.98 5.85
C ASP A 206 -16.83 -5.72 6.33
N VAL A 207 -17.34 -4.57 5.91
CA VAL A 207 -16.73 -3.27 6.20
C VAL A 207 -17.66 -2.40 7.03
N ASP A 208 -17.09 -1.68 8.00
CA ASP A 208 -17.78 -0.79 8.91
C ASP A 208 -18.20 0.54 8.25
N SER A 209 -17.36 1.08 7.36
CA SER A 209 -17.49 2.46 6.95
C SER A 209 -17.03 2.70 5.52
N ARG A 210 -17.25 3.93 5.02
CA ARG A 210 -16.73 4.33 3.71
C ARG A 210 -15.20 4.35 3.72
N PHE A 211 -14.60 3.84 2.67
CA PHE A 211 -13.15 3.69 2.52
C PHE A 211 -12.34 4.97 2.83
N VAL A 212 -12.84 6.14 2.36
CA VAL A 212 -12.18 7.44 2.65
C VAL A 212 -12.11 7.72 4.16
N ARG A 213 -13.19 7.42 4.91
CA ARG A 213 -13.19 7.60 6.37
C ARG A 213 -12.19 6.63 7.03
N VAL A 214 -12.14 5.40 6.57
CA VAL A 214 -11.20 4.39 7.08
C VAL A 214 -9.75 4.86 6.88
N LEU A 215 -9.41 5.36 5.69
CA LEU A 215 -8.10 5.96 5.42
C LEU A 215 -7.77 7.11 6.37
N GLN A 216 -8.71 8.05 6.55
CA GLN A 216 -8.52 9.20 7.45
C GLN A 216 -8.24 8.76 8.88
N VAL A 217 -9.02 7.81 9.42
CA VAL A 217 -8.84 7.32 10.79
C VAL A 217 -7.51 6.57 10.94
N GLY A 218 -7.12 5.74 9.98
CA GLY A 218 -5.83 5.06 9.98
C GLY A 218 -4.65 6.04 9.95
N ILE A 219 -4.68 7.06 9.08
CA ILE A 219 -3.65 8.10 9.01
C ILE A 219 -3.54 8.83 10.36
N GLN A 220 -4.66 9.21 10.97
CA GLN A 220 -4.68 9.89 12.26
C GLN A 220 -4.12 9.01 13.38
N ALA A 221 -4.46 7.72 13.40
CA ALA A 221 -3.95 6.77 14.39
C ALA A 221 -2.42 6.64 14.31
N TYR A 222 -1.87 6.45 13.12
CA TYR A 222 -0.42 6.31 12.97
C TYR A 222 0.35 7.62 13.23
N ARG A 223 -0.21 8.79 12.87
CA ARG A 223 0.37 10.09 13.28
C ARG A 223 0.50 10.18 14.80
N GLN A 224 -0.56 9.82 15.54
CA GLN A 224 -0.55 9.85 17.00
C GLN A 224 0.43 8.82 17.58
N ALA A 225 0.45 7.59 17.07
CA ALA A 225 1.37 6.55 17.52
C ALA A 225 2.85 6.98 17.36
N ILE A 226 3.19 7.60 16.24
CA ILE A 226 4.56 8.09 15.98
C ILE A 226 4.93 9.24 16.92
N LEU A 227 4.03 10.21 17.13
CA LEU A 227 4.26 11.31 18.07
C LEU A 227 4.52 10.80 19.50
N ARG A 228 3.74 9.81 19.97
CA ARG A 228 3.94 9.18 21.26
C ARG A 228 5.27 8.42 21.35
N ALA A 229 5.68 7.75 20.27
CA ALA A 229 6.99 7.09 20.21
C ALA A 229 8.14 8.10 20.30
N LEU A 230 8.01 9.30 19.69
CA LEU A 230 8.99 10.38 19.76
C LEU A 230 9.18 10.96 21.17
N GLU A 231 8.17 10.87 22.03
CA GLU A 231 8.28 11.30 23.44
C GLU A 231 9.20 10.39 24.26
N ARG A 232 9.40 9.15 23.81
CA ARG A 232 10.14 8.12 24.55
C ARG A 232 11.46 7.71 23.91
N HIS A 233 11.58 7.90 22.58
CA HIS A 233 12.72 7.44 21.81
C HIS A 233 13.36 8.59 21.03
N LYS A 234 14.69 8.52 20.82
CA LYS A 234 15.43 9.57 20.12
C LYS A 234 15.07 9.61 18.63
N ARG A 235 14.85 8.45 18.00
CA ARG A 235 14.47 8.30 16.59
C ARG A 235 13.33 7.31 16.44
N VAL A 236 12.50 7.54 15.43
CA VAL A 236 11.41 6.64 15.07
C VAL A 236 11.54 6.26 13.60
N ILE A 237 11.66 4.98 13.32
CA ILE A 237 11.59 4.42 11.98
C ILE A 237 10.20 3.83 11.79
N VAL A 238 9.57 4.12 10.67
CA VAL A 238 8.24 3.60 10.32
C VAL A 238 8.34 2.83 9.02
N LYS A 239 7.91 1.60 9.01
CA LYS A 239 7.76 0.80 7.79
C LYS A 239 6.38 0.20 7.74
N PHE A 240 5.62 0.56 6.73
CA PHE A 240 4.37 -0.09 6.39
C PHE A 240 4.64 -1.21 5.38
N VAL A 241 4.49 -2.45 5.80
CA VAL A 241 4.55 -3.60 4.90
C VAL A 241 3.22 -3.70 4.16
N ALA A 242 3.25 -3.94 2.84
CA ALA A 242 2.04 -4.14 2.07
C ALA A 242 1.47 -5.55 2.31
N GLY A 243 0.19 -5.64 2.65
CA GLY A 243 -0.53 -6.88 2.84
C GLY A 243 -1.31 -7.33 1.60
N ASN A 244 -2.01 -8.45 1.70
CA ASN A 244 -2.86 -8.94 0.62
C ASN A 244 -4.24 -8.27 0.57
N HIS A 245 -4.69 -7.64 1.69
CA HIS A 245 -5.92 -6.85 1.74
C HIS A 245 -5.71 -5.42 1.22
N ASP A 246 -4.55 -4.82 1.44
CA ASP A 246 -4.30 -3.40 1.21
C ASP A 246 -3.05 -3.06 0.36
N PRO A 247 -2.74 -3.83 -0.70
CA PRO A 247 -1.48 -3.68 -1.44
C PRO A 247 -1.28 -2.28 -2.06
N GLN A 248 -2.33 -1.47 -2.20
CA GLN A 248 -2.28 -0.10 -2.70
C GLN A 248 -2.63 0.93 -1.62
N ALA A 249 -3.66 0.65 -0.80
CA ALA A 249 -4.13 1.57 0.23
C ALA A 249 -3.05 1.90 1.27
N VAL A 250 -2.22 0.94 1.62
CA VAL A 250 -1.11 1.13 2.56
C VAL A 250 -0.10 2.18 2.09
N TRP A 251 0.07 2.36 0.77
CA TRP A 251 0.96 3.39 0.22
C TRP A 251 0.40 4.80 0.39
N ALA A 252 -0.94 4.98 0.32
CA ALA A 252 -1.57 6.25 0.64
C ALA A 252 -1.26 6.67 2.08
N LEU A 253 -1.33 5.72 3.01
CA LEU A 253 -0.93 5.94 4.40
C LEU A 253 0.56 6.29 4.50
N ALA A 254 1.45 5.49 3.92
CA ALA A 254 2.89 5.68 3.99
C ALA A 254 3.33 7.06 3.46
N PHE A 255 2.85 7.47 2.28
CA PHE A 255 3.14 8.78 1.70
C PHE A 255 2.56 9.93 2.54
N SER A 256 1.33 9.78 3.07
CA SER A 256 0.73 10.79 3.95
C SER A 256 1.51 10.97 5.25
N ILE A 257 2.01 9.89 5.83
CA ILE A 257 2.83 9.93 7.05
C ILE A 257 4.20 10.56 6.74
N ALA A 258 4.84 10.17 5.65
CA ALA A 258 6.13 10.73 5.24
C ALA A 258 6.03 12.25 5.01
N ALA A 259 5.01 12.71 4.28
CA ALA A 259 4.78 14.13 4.05
C ALA A 259 4.48 14.89 5.35
N TYR A 260 3.65 14.33 6.22
CA TYR A 260 3.32 14.98 7.50
C TYR A 260 4.55 15.21 8.39
N PHE A 261 5.47 14.24 8.47
CA PHE A 261 6.69 14.30 9.27
C PHE A 261 7.92 14.82 8.51
N ASP A 262 7.77 15.41 7.34
CA ASP A 262 8.87 15.91 6.50
C ASP A 262 9.77 16.92 7.23
N ASN A 263 9.23 17.67 8.19
CA ASN A 263 9.94 18.63 9.03
C ASN A 263 10.48 18.07 10.37
N GLU A 264 10.21 16.78 10.69
CA GLU A 264 10.69 16.17 11.94
C GLU A 264 11.86 15.21 11.63
N PRO A 265 13.12 15.66 11.83
CA PRO A 265 14.30 14.90 11.40
C PRO A 265 14.52 13.58 12.17
N ARG A 266 13.79 13.38 13.28
CA ARG A 266 13.86 12.16 14.06
C ARG A 266 12.95 11.05 13.55
N VAL A 267 12.08 11.36 12.58
CA VAL A 267 11.20 10.38 11.94
C VAL A 267 11.74 10.00 10.57
N THR A 268 11.86 8.71 10.32
CA THR A 268 12.17 8.17 9.00
C THR A 268 11.05 7.23 8.58
N VAL A 269 10.34 7.57 7.51
CA VAL A 269 9.36 6.68 6.89
C VAL A 269 10.00 5.99 5.71
N ASP A 270 10.10 4.66 5.77
CA ASP A 270 10.68 3.85 4.70
C ASP A 270 9.65 3.62 3.60
N LEU A 271 9.88 4.20 2.43
CA LEU A 271 9.03 4.14 1.24
C LEU A 271 9.52 3.14 0.19
N GLU A 272 10.50 2.30 0.52
CA GLU A 272 10.98 1.26 -0.39
C GLU A 272 9.85 0.27 -0.73
N PRO A 273 9.50 0.05 -2.00
CA PRO A 273 8.34 -0.75 -2.39
C PRO A 273 8.55 -2.26 -2.29
N SER A 274 9.72 -2.72 -1.87
CA SER A 274 10.00 -4.15 -1.69
C SER A 274 9.02 -4.78 -0.70
N LYS A 275 8.58 -6.00 -0.99
CA LYS A 275 7.83 -6.83 -0.05
C LYS A 275 8.65 -7.29 1.15
N PHE A 276 9.97 -7.20 1.04
CA PHE A 276 10.91 -7.55 2.10
C PHE A 276 11.60 -6.30 2.61
N TRP A 277 11.51 -6.08 3.90
CA TRP A 277 12.18 -4.99 4.59
C TRP A 277 13.26 -5.52 5.50
N PHE A 278 14.34 -4.74 5.67
CA PHE A 278 15.47 -5.14 6.50
C PHE A 278 15.98 -3.96 7.33
N LEU A 279 16.38 -4.27 8.58
CA LEU A 279 17.04 -3.33 9.49
C LEU A 279 18.25 -4.00 10.13
N HIS A 280 19.41 -3.41 9.99
CA HIS A 280 20.64 -3.83 10.65
C HIS A 280 20.96 -2.92 11.85
N PHE A 281 21.14 -3.51 13.03
CA PHE A 281 21.43 -2.80 14.28
C PHE A 281 22.50 -3.55 15.08
N GLY A 282 23.77 -3.15 14.96
CA GLY A 282 24.90 -3.84 15.59
C GLY A 282 25.04 -5.28 15.11
N LYS A 283 24.84 -6.25 16.01
CA LYS A 283 24.83 -7.70 15.68
C LYS A 283 23.43 -8.25 15.40
N VAL A 284 22.44 -7.37 15.29
CA VAL A 284 21.05 -7.73 15.03
C VAL A 284 20.68 -7.41 13.58
N LEU A 285 20.05 -8.35 12.89
CA LEU A 285 19.44 -8.16 11.58
C LEU A 285 17.97 -8.57 11.66
N ILE A 286 17.08 -7.67 11.37
CA ILE A 286 15.63 -7.89 11.37
C ILE A 286 15.14 -7.81 9.92
N GLY A 287 14.38 -8.80 9.49
CA GLY A 287 13.59 -8.79 8.26
C GLY A 287 12.10 -8.73 8.59
N ALA A 288 11.32 -8.12 7.73
CA ALA A 288 9.86 -8.12 7.81
C ALA A 288 9.22 -8.32 6.44
N THR A 289 8.13 -9.07 6.43
CA THR A 289 7.24 -9.25 5.28
C THR A 289 5.84 -9.58 5.80
N HIS A 290 4.80 -9.43 4.98
CA HIS A 290 3.45 -9.78 5.44
C HIS A 290 3.31 -11.27 5.76
N GLY A 291 3.84 -12.16 4.95
CA GLY A 291 3.79 -13.61 5.17
C GLY A 291 2.85 -14.37 4.24
N ASP A 292 2.24 -13.68 3.28
CA ASP A 292 1.29 -14.23 2.30
C ASP A 292 1.95 -14.96 1.12
N THR A 293 3.24 -14.71 0.85
CA THR A 293 3.87 -15.17 -0.40
C THR A 293 4.99 -16.18 -0.20
N VAL A 294 5.77 -16.08 0.85
CA VAL A 294 6.96 -16.93 1.09
C VAL A 294 6.80 -17.72 2.37
N LYS A 295 7.05 -19.02 2.27
CA LYS A 295 7.00 -19.89 3.45
C LYS A 295 8.11 -19.54 4.45
N PRO A 296 7.83 -19.65 5.76
CA PRO A 296 8.79 -19.28 6.81
C PRO A 296 10.19 -19.91 6.68
N GLU A 297 10.25 -21.17 6.27
CA GLU A 297 11.50 -21.91 6.10
C GLU A 297 12.40 -21.41 4.95
N ALA A 298 11.86 -20.61 4.04
CA ALA A 298 12.63 -20.03 2.93
C ALA A 298 13.12 -18.61 3.22
N LEU A 299 12.58 -17.94 4.24
CA LEU A 299 12.88 -16.54 4.54
C LEU A 299 14.33 -16.31 4.95
N GLU A 300 14.98 -17.29 5.61
CA GLU A 300 16.40 -17.18 5.93
C GLU A 300 17.27 -17.01 4.68
N GLY A 301 16.96 -17.78 3.63
CA GLY A 301 17.64 -17.72 2.35
C GLY A 301 17.44 -16.37 1.65
N VAL A 302 16.24 -15.80 1.72
CA VAL A 302 15.95 -14.45 1.21
C VAL A 302 16.82 -13.41 1.91
N MET A 303 16.89 -13.43 3.25
CA MET A 303 17.70 -12.48 4.00
C MET A 303 19.20 -12.60 3.66
N ALA A 304 19.70 -13.81 3.56
CA ALA A 304 21.10 -14.05 3.24
C ALA A 304 21.47 -13.62 1.80
N ALA A 305 20.54 -13.79 0.86
CA ALA A 305 20.73 -13.39 -0.53
C ALA A 305 20.64 -11.87 -0.73
N ASP A 306 19.65 -11.24 -0.11
CA ASP A 306 19.38 -9.81 -0.29
C ASP A 306 20.30 -8.91 0.54
N LYS A 307 20.77 -9.41 1.70
CA LYS A 307 21.61 -8.68 2.67
C LYS A 307 22.86 -9.48 3.07
N PRO A 308 23.71 -9.90 2.10
CA PRO A 308 24.84 -10.79 2.38
C PRO A 308 25.89 -10.18 3.33
N GLN A 309 26.08 -8.87 3.29
CA GLN A 309 27.03 -8.18 4.16
C GLN A 309 26.51 -8.10 5.59
N GLU A 310 25.27 -7.62 5.77
CA GLU A 310 24.61 -7.52 7.07
C GLU A 310 24.37 -8.91 7.69
N TRP A 311 24.08 -9.92 6.85
CA TRP A 311 24.00 -11.31 7.28
C TRP A 311 25.33 -11.78 7.87
N GLY A 312 26.45 -11.53 7.20
CA GLY A 312 27.78 -11.89 7.69
C GLY A 312 28.21 -11.16 8.96
N GLN A 313 27.76 -9.92 9.13
CA GLN A 313 28.07 -9.08 10.31
C GLN A 313 27.16 -9.36 11.50
N SER A 314 25.95 -9.89 11.26
CA SER A 314 24.96 -10.16 12.32
C SER A 314 25.17 -11.52 12.96
N LYS A 315 24.79 -11.63 14.25
CA LYS A 315 24.72 -12.86 15.02
C LYS A 315 23.28 -13.27 15.33
N HIS A 316 22.41 -12.28 15.53
CA HIS A 316 21.01 -12.44 15.92
C HIS A 316 20.12 -11.99 14.76
N ARG A 317 19.37 -12.92 14.16
CA ARG A 317 18.57 -12.65 12.96
C ARG A 317 17.13 -13.02 13.21
N TYR A 318 16.22 -12.13 12.82
CA TYR A 318 14.78 -12.27 13.08
C TYR A 318 13.98 -11.96 11.81
N TRP A 319 12.96 -12.77 11.56
CA TRP A 319 11.92 -12.48 10.58
C TRP A 319 10.58 -12.27 11.28
N TYR A 320 9.93 -11.14 11.00
CA TYR A 320 8.64 -10.77 11.56
C TYR A 320 7.58 -10.78 10.47
N THR A 321 6.45 -11.48 10.73
CA THR A 321 5.34 -11.62 9.78
C THR A 321 3.99 -11.45 10.47
N GLY A 322 2.98 -11.00 9.70
CA GLY A 322 1.56 -10.98 10.04
C GLY A 322 0.79 -12.14 9.41
N HIS A 323 -0.29 -11.82 8.72
CA HIS A 323 -1.12 -12.64 7.83
C HIS A 323 -1.93 -13.76 8.52
N ILE A 324 -1.32 -14.58 9.32
CA ILE A 324 -2.00 -15.76 9.92
C ILE A 324 -2.71 -15.45 11.25
N HIS A 325 -2.66 -14.22 11.73
CA HIS A 325 -3.30 -13.73 12.96
C HIS A 325 -3.04 -14.56 14.21
N SER A 326 -2.03 -15.40 14.20
CA SER A 326 -1.68 -16.27 15.31
C SER A 326 -0.19 -16.19 15.64
N SER A 327 0.14 -16.38 16.91
CA SER A 327 1.53 -16.36 17.38
C SER A 327 2.19 -17.71 17.11
N ASN A 328 3.21 -17.68 16.26
CA ASN A 328 4.12 -18.80 16.05
C ASN A 328 5.55 -18.28 16.11
N LYS A 329 6.44 -19.02 16.76
CA LYS A 329 7.87 -18.72 16.81
C LYS A 329 8.65 -19.98 16.53
N LYS A 330 9.57 -19.92 15.55
CA LYS A 330 10.38 -21.07 15.15
C LYS A 330 11.79 -20.63 14.77
N GLU A 331 12.77 -21.39 15.21
CA GLU A 331 14.15 -21.24 14.76
C GLU A 331 14.39 -22.06 13.50
N PHE A 332 15.00 -21.42 12.53
CA PHE A 332 15.60 -22.02 11.35
C PHE A 332 17.12 -21.86 11.44
N ARG A 333 17.87 -22.20 10.42
CA ARG A 333 19.35 -22.25 10.42
C ARG A 333 20.02 -20.88 10.67
N GLY A 334 19.95 -20.41 11.92
CA GLY A 334 20.55 -19.15 12.35
C GLY A 334 19.66 -17.93 12.17
N CYS A 335 18.35 -18.14 12.03
CA CYS A 335 17.35 -17.09 11.97
C CYS A 335 16.09 -17.52 12.75
N VAL A 336 15.51 -16.62 13.53
CA VAL A 336 14.22 -16.82 14.22
C VAL A 336 13.11 -16.21 13.37
N TRP A 337 12.14 -17.00 12.97
CA TRP A 337 10.90 -16.51 12.39
C TRP A 337 9.82 -16.42 13.46
N GLU A 338 9.05 -15.34 13.42
CA GLU A 338 7.89 -15.13 14.29
C GLU A 338 6.74 -14.48 13.54
N SER A 339 5.52 -15.02 13.73
CA SER A 339 4.29 -14.38 13.30
C SER A 339 3.56 -13.78 14.50
N PHE A 340 2.94 -12.64 14.27
CA PHE A 340 2.28 -11.87 15.32
C PHE A 340 0.76 -11.96 15.21
N ARG A 341 0.10 -11.86 16.36
CA ARG A 341 -1.34 -11.77 16.47
C ARG A 341 -1.81 -10.37 16.05
N THR A 342 -3.08 -10.26 15.76
CA THR A 342 -3.76 -9.00 15.55
C THR A 342 -4.45 -8.49 16.80
N LEU A 343 -4.71 -7.19 16.89
CA LEU A 343 -5.67 -6.59 17.83
C LEU A 343 -7.10 -6.60 17.29
N ALA A 344 -7.29 -6.83 15.98
CA ALA A 344 -8.60 -6.91 15.37
C ALA A 344 -9.43 -8.07 15.93
N ALA A 345 -10.74 -7.91 16.01
CA ALA A 345 -11.65 -9.00 16.32
C ALA A 345 -11.67 -10.02 15.16
N ARG A 346 -12.32 -11.14 15.38
CA ARG A 346 -12.62 -12.08 14.31
C ARG A 346 -13.76 -11.49 13.47
N ASP A 347 -13.65 -11.57 12.16
CA ASP A 347 -14.77 -11.37 11.25
C ASP A 347 -15.64 -12.64 11.15
N ALA A 348 -16.70 -12.59 10.39
CA ALA A 348 -17.60 -13.72 10.15
C ALA A 348 -16.86 -14.92 9.55
N TYR A 349 -15.91 -14.66 8.63
CA TYR A 349 -15.09 -15.70 8.01
C TYR A 349 -14.22 -16.43 9.04
N ALA A 350 -13.45 -15.71 9.84
CA ALA A 350 -12.58 -16.29 10.87
C ALA A 350 -13.40 -17.04 11.95
N ALA A 351 -14.57 -16.51 12.31
CA ALA A 351 -15.48 -17.13 13.25
C ALA A 351 -16.01 -18.47 12.74
N GLY A 352 -16.44 -18.50 11.46
CA GLY A 352 -16.97 -19.69 10.76
C GLY A 352 -15.91 -20.77 10.56
N HIS A 353 -14.64 -20.40 10.35
CA HIS A 353 -13.52 -21.34 10.18
C HIS A 353 -12.89 -21.81 11.51
N GLY A 354 -13.44 -21.39 12.64
CA GLY A 354 -12.99 -21.85 13.95
C GLY A 354 -11.68 -21.22 14.43
N TYR A 355 -11.22 -20.12 13.84
CA TYR A 355 -10.02 -19.41 14.29
C TYR A 355 -10.27 -18.77 15.67
N ARG A 356 -9.41 -19.07 16.64
CA ARG A 356 -9.61 -18.70 18.05
C ARG A 356 -8.30 -18.20 18.71
N ALA A 357 -7.38 -17.63 17.90
CA ALA A 357 -6.16 -17.03 18.44
C ALA A 357 -6.49 -15.87 19.39
N GLY A 358 -5.64 -15.65 20.38
CA GLY A 358 -5.72 -14.47 21.25
C GLY A 358 -5.42 -13.19 20.46
N ARG A 359 -5.65 -12.04 21.09
CA ARG A 359 -5.50 -10.71 20.48
C ARG A 359 -4.54 -9.89 21.32
N ASP A 360 -3.40 -9.55 20.77
CA ASP A 360 -2.37 -8.78 21.48
C ASP A 360 -1.42 -8.06 20.50
N MET A 361 -0.67 -7.12 21.05
CA MET A 361 0.45 -6.44 20.40
C MET A 361 1.68 -6.58 21.31
N LEU A 362 2.86 -6.64 20.72
CA LEU A 362 4.12 -6.75 21.42
C LEU A 362 5.02 -5.55 21.20
N ALA A 363 5.90 -5.27 22.18
CA ALA A 363 7.11 -4.50 22.00
C ALA A 363 8.30 -5.40 22.32
N ILE A 364 9.26 -5.48 21.40
CA ILE A 364 10.44 -6.32 21.49
C ILE A 364 11.67 -5.41 21.58
N ILE A 365 12.47 -5.59 22.63
CA ILE A 365 13.66 -4.82 22.87
C ILE A 365 14.87 -5.63 22.47
N HIS A 366 15.64 -5.11 21.52
CA HIS A 366 16.90 -5.69 21.08
C HIS A 366 18.08 -4.89 21.60
N HIS A 367 19.05 -5.58 22.15
CA HIS A 367 20.37 -5.03 22.45
C HIS A 367 21.28 -5.25 21.23
N ARG A 368 22.05 -4.24 20.85
CA ARG A 368 22.88 -4.28 19.64
C ARG A 368 23.88 -5.45 19.57
N GLU A 369 24.33 -5.98 20.72
CA GLU A 369 25.28 -7.10 20.78
C GLU A 369 24.61 -8.42 21.16
N HIS A 370 23.50 -8.39 21.91
CA HIS A 370 22.91 -9.58 22.54
C HIS A 370 21.60 -10.05 21.91
N GLY A 371 21.07 -9.33 20.90
CA GLY A 371 19.79 -9.68 20.28
C GLY A 371 18.59 -9.30 21.16
N GLU A 372 17.50 -10.04 21.05
CA GLU A 372 16.30 -9.84 21.87
C GLU A 372 16.63 -10.08 23.36
N ILE A 373 16.40 -9.07 24.18
CA ILE A 373 16.67 -9.15 25.64
C ILE A 373 15.42 -8.98 26.49
N GLU A 374 14.35 -8.37 25.94
CA GLU A 374 13.13 -8.09 26.68
C GLU A 374 11.93 -8.04 25.73
N ARG A 375 10.76 -8.38 26.28
CA ARG A 375 9.52 -8.42 25.51
C ARG A 375 8.35 -8.03 26.40
N HIS A 376 7.55 -7.05 25.96
CA HIS A 376 6.32 -6.65 26.63
C HIS A 376 5.12 -7.02 25.75
N ARG A 377 4.04 -7.42 26.40
CA ARG A 377 2.78 -7.80 25.74
C ARG A 377 1.64 -6.92 26.22
N CYS A 378 0.85 -6.45 25.30
CA CYS A 378 -0.44 -5.80 25.56
C CYS A 378 -1.57 -6.64 24.97
N ASP A 379 -2.31 -7.34 25.82
CA ASP A 379 -3.52 -8.06 25.45
C ASP A 379 -4.69 -7.10 25.39
N VAL A 380 -5.69 -7.34 24.52
CA VAL A 380 -6.87 -6.48 24.39
C VAL A 380 -7.64 -6.34 25.69
N GLY A 381 -7.60 -7.34 26.56
CA GLY A 381 -8.21 -7.30 27.90
C GLY A 381 -7.51 -6.36 28.89
N MET A 382 -6.37 -5.76 28.51
CA MET A 382 -5.64 -4.76 29.31
C MET A 382 -5.99 -3.33 28.88
N LEU A 383 -6.79 -3.15 27.85
CA LEU A 383 -7.24 -1.88 27.27
C LEU A 383 -8.70 -1.62 27.60
#